data_a7a11d4904c87213c379b74d6687b784
#
_entry.id   a7a11d4904c87213c379b74d6687b784
#
_cell.length_a   1.000
_cell.length_b   1.000
_cell.length_c   1.000
_cell.angle_alpha   90.00
_cell.angle_beta   90.00
_cell.angle_gamma   90.00
#
_symmetry.space_group_name_H-M   'P 1'
#
loop_
_entity.id
_entity.type
_entity.pdbx_description
1 polymer ?
#
loop_
_entity_poly.entity_id
_entity_poly.type
_entity_poly.pdbx_seq_one_letter_code
_entity_poly.pdbx_strand_id
1 'polypeptide(L)'
;MIPRLLLSLLLMLGLGSCGPVDGEGNSLAAYEHAGTEALLREILRTLPDPNPGVQKSHTITLGEIVRGRDFTSASVPFIQRLADLKLRIISANVLATTPPDNTAIDPDLRVPMFVIQVRTMKQTSGTTWEYEAAWSYKKTFQRRTWKVTSDNGSWKVEAGPVLDGNWQG
;
A
#
# COMPACT_ATOMS: atom_id res chain seq x y z
N MET A 1 60.35 -28.69 -9.34
CA MET A 1 58.96 -29.16 -9.27
C MET A 1 58.17 -28.16 -8.41
N ILE A 2 57.38 -27.32 -9.05
CA ILE A 2 56.61 -26.24 -8.41
C ILE A 2 55.14 -26.59 -8.63
N PRO A 3 54.27 -26.77 -7.59
CA PRO A 3 52.85 -26.94 -7.79
C PRO A 3 52.17 -25.59 -8.04
N ARG A 4 51.41 -25.50 -9.11
CA ARG A 4 50.57 -24.38 -9.46
C ARG A 4 49.35 -24.32 -8.53
N LEU A 5 49.24 -23.26 -7.74
CA LEU A 5 48.04 -22.91 -6.99
C LEU A 5 47.06 -22.25 -7.95
N LEU A 6 45.93 -22.91 -8.23
CA LEU A 6 44.81 -22.35 -8.94
C LEU A 6 43.95 -21.52 -7.95
N LEU A 7 44.03 -20.21 -8.11
CA LEU A 7 43.22 -19.24 -7.38
C LEU A 7 41.88 -19.09 -8.11
N SER A 8 40.85 -19.80 -7.62
CA SER A 8 39.48 -19.64 -8.12
C SER A 8 38.86 -18.35 -7.54
N LEU A 9 38.87 -17.29 -8.35
CA LEU A 9 38.15 -16.04 -8.05
C LEU A 9 36.67 -16.23 -8.30
N LEU A 10 35.90 -16.47 -7.25
CA LEU A 10 34.43 -16.56 -7.29
C LEU A 10 33.88 -15.13 -7.42
N LEU A 11 33.51 -14.75 -8.63
CA LEU A 11 32.86 -13.47 -8.93
C LEU A 11 31.39 -13.57 -8.47
N MET A 12 31.09 -13.13 -7.27
CA MET A 12 29.72 -12.93 -6.80
C MET A 12 29.13 -11.73 -7.55
N LEU A 13 28.45 -12.00 -8.66
CA LEU A 13 27.55 -11.05 -9.31
C LEU A 13 26.32 -10.86 -8.42
N GLY A 14 26.37 -9.88 -7.53
CA GLY A 14 25.20 -9.38 -6.83
C GLY A 14 24.26 -8.71 -7.84
N LEU A 15 23.25 -9.42 -8.27
CA LEU A 15 22.10 -8.83 -8.97
C LEU A 15 21.36 -7.94 -7.97
N GLY A 16 21.76 -6.69 -7.89
CA GLY A 16 20.99 -5.65 -7.21
C GLY A 16 19.68 -5.47 -7.97
N SER A 17 18.60 -5.98 -7.41
CA SER A 17 17.24 -5.67 -7.87
C SER A 17 16.98 -4.19 -7.63
N CYS A 18 17.17 -3.35 -8.63
CA CYS A 18 16.69 -1.97 -8.63
C CYS A 18 15.16 -2.01 -8.77
N GLY A 19 14.45 -2.12 -7.63
CA GLY A 19 13.02 -1.84 -7.59
C GLY A 19 12.75 -0.34 -7.82
N PRO A 20 11.53 0.03 -8.22
CA PRO A 20 11.12 1.43 -8.32
C PRO A 20 11.30 2.12 -6.96
N VAL A 21 11.87 3.32 -6.98
CA VAL A 21 12.14 4.14 -5.78
C VAL A 21 11.06 5.22 -5.69
N ASP A 22 10.44 5.36 -4.53
CA ASP A 22 9.53 6.48 -4.24
C ASP A 22 10.31 7.79 -3.99
N GLY A 23 9.59 8.91 -3.79
CA GLY A 23 10.17 10.24 -3.67
C GLY A 23 11.16 10.43 -2.52
N GLU A 24 11.20 9.51 -1.53
CA GLU A 24 12.10 9.56 -0.37
C GLU A 24 13.21 8.50 -0.43
N GLY A 25 13.36 7.79 -1.55
CA GLY A 25 14.37 6.75 -1.71
C GLY A 25 13.94 5.37 -1.21
N ASN A 26 12.71 5.21 -0.69
CA ASN A 26 12.17 3.91 -0.35
C ASN A 26 11.65 3.20 -1.60
N SER A 27 12.01 1.94 -1.77
CA SER A 27 11.47 1.13 -2.85
C SER A 27 10.06 0.64 -2.52
N LEU A 28 9.25 0.34 -3.55
CA LEU A 28 7.94 -0.31 -3.36
C LEU A 28 8.04 -1.56 -2.47
N ALA A 29 9.10 -2.35 -2.64
CA ALA A 29 9.35 -3.55 -1.84
C ALA A 29 9.51 -3.24 -0.33
N ALA A 30 9.97 -2.04 0.04
CA ALA A 30 10.07 -1.65 1.44
C ALA A 30 8.70 -1.47 2.10
N TYR A 31 7.67 -1.12 1.33
CA TYR A 31 6.29 -1.00 1.83
C TYR A 31 5.56 -2.36 1.88
N GLU A 32 5.95 -3.33 1.07
CA GLU A 32 5.22 -4.61 0.92
C GLU A 32 5.62 -5.65 1.97
N HIS A 33 5.54 -5.30 3.25
CA HIS A 33 5.86 -6.19 4.36
C HIS A 33 4.64 -6.48 5.27
N ALA A 34 4.81 -7.39 6.22
CA ALA A 34 3.71 -7.87 7.07
C ALA A 34 3.04 -6.78 7.92
N GLY A 35 3.78 -5.74 8.34
CA GLY A 35 3.21 -4.60 9.08
C GLY A 35 2.27 -3.77 8.22
N THR A 36 2.64 -3.49 6.96
CA THR A 36 1.77 -2.81 6.00
C THR A 36 0.55 -3.67 5.64
N GLU A 37 0.72 -4.98 5.53
CA GLU A 37 -0.40 -5.90 5.34
C GLU A 37 -1.39 -5.81 6.51
N ALA A 38 -0.89 -5.83 7.75
CA ALA A 38 -1.73 -5.69 8.94
C ALA A 38 -2.49 -4.35 8.97
N LEU A 39 -1.81 -3.25 8.63
CA LEU A 39 -2.42 -1.94 8.48
C LEU A 39 -3.55 -1.95 7.45
N LEU A 40 -3.30 -2.48 6.25
CA LEU A 40 -4.28 -2.53 5.17
C LEU A 40 -5.48 -3.38 5.52
N ARG A 41 -5.28 -4.52 6.22
CA ARG A 41 -6.38 -5.34 6.73
C ARG A 41 -7.29 -4.56 7.66
N GLU A 42 -6.72 -3.77 8.56
CA GLU A 42 -7.48 -2.93 9.47
C GLU A 42 -8.22 -1.80 8.75
N ILE A 43 -7.54 -1.09 7.85
CA ILE A 43 -8.19 -0.05 7.03
C ILE A 43 -9.36 -0.64 6.25
N LEU A 44 -9.15 -1.73 5.50
CA LEU A 44 -10.17 -2.35 4.67
C LEU A 44 -11.39 -2.85 5.47
N ARG A 45 -11.19 -3.30 6.71
CA ARG A 45 -12.27 -3.72 7.62
C ARG A 45 -13.06 -2.56 8.20
N THR A 46 -12.41 -1.41 8.36
CA THR A 46 -12.97 -0.23 9.02
C THR A 46 -13.41 0.86 8.05
N LEU A 47 -13.30 0.61 6.73
CA LEU A 47 -13.81 1.53 5.72
C LEU A 47 -15.30 1.83 5.97
N PRO A 48 -15.72 3.10 5.85
CA PRO A 48 -17.12 3.43 5.95
C PRO A 48 -17.93 2.84 4.80
N ASP A 49 -19.23 2.69 4.99
CA ASP A 49 -20.15 2.35 3.91
C ASP A 49 -21.03 3.55 3.54
N PRO A 50 -20.53 4.52 2.77
CA PRO A 50 -21.28 5.73 2.42
C PRO A 50 -22.48 5.47 1.50
N ASN A 51 -22.53 4.30 0.87
CA ASN A 51 -23.64 3.88 0.00
C ASN A 51 -23.96 2.39 0.26
N PRO A 52 -24.74 2.07 1.28
CA PRO A 52 -25.10 0.70 1.59
C PRO A 52 -25.79 0.00 0.42
N GLY A 53 -25.44 -1.26 0.19
CA GLY A 53 -26.01 -2.08 -0.89
C GLY A 53 -25.42 -1.81 -2.29
N VAL A 54 -24.57 -0.81 -2.46
CA VAL A 54 -23.85 -0.59 -3.73
C VAL A 54 -22.56 -1.39 -3.71
N GLN A 55 -22.36 -2.22 -4.74
CA GLN A 55 -21.08 -2.91 -4.92
C GLN A 55 -19.95 -1.92 -5.07
N LYS A 56 -18.82 -2.20 -4.41
CA LYS A 56 -17.61 -1.37 -4.42
C LYS A 56 -16.41 -2.21 -4.76
N SER A 57 -15.48 -1.62 -5.47
CA SER A 57 -14.15 -2.18 -5.67
C SER A 57 -13.13 -1.35 -4.88
N HIS A 58 -11.92 -1.87 -4.75
CA HIS A 58 -10.84 -1.26 -3.97
C HIS A 58 -9.57 -1.24 -4.82
N THR A 59 -8.73 -0.27 -4.57
CA THR A 59 -7.35 -0.26 -5.06
C THR A 59 -6.41 0.23 -3.97
N ILE A 60 -5.16 -0.23 -4.02
CA ILE A 60 -4.15 0.08 -3.02
C ILE A 60 -2.93 0.67 -3.71
N THR A 61 -2.50 1.82 -3.20
CA THR A 61 -1.27 2.49 -3.61
C THR A 61 -0.33 2.63 -2.43
N LEU A 62 0.96 2.50 -2.68
CA LEU A 62 2.02 2.53 -1.68
C LEU A 62 3.04 3.59 -2.04
N GLY A 63 3.54 4.31 -1.03
CA GLY A 63 4.50 5.38 -1.20
C GLY A 63 3.87 6.75 -1.44
N GLU A 64 4.70 7.78 -1.37
CA GLU A 64 4.28 9.16 -1.54
C GLU A 64 3.91 9.45 -2.99
N ILE A 65 2.78 10.14 -3.18
CA ILE A 65 2.39 10.63 -4.50
C ILE A 65 3.19 11.90 -4.76
N VAL A 66 4.21 11.78 -5.58
CA VAL A 66 4.94 12.94 -6.09
C VAL A 66 4.10 13.61 -7.18
N ARG A 67 3.97 14.93 -7.12
CA ARG A 67 3.23 15.73 -8.12
C ARG A 67 3.59 15.30 -9.55
N GLY A 68 2.58 14.91 -10.33
CA GLY A 68 2.71 14.56 -11.74
C GLY A 68 3.20 13.13 -12.01
N ARG A 69 3.24 12.25 -11.00
CA ARG A 69 3.46 10.82 -11.19
C ARG A 69 2.18 10.04 -10.94
N ASP A 70 2.05 8.95 -11.66
CA ASP A 70 0.99 7.98 -11.45
C ASP A 70 1.13 7.31 -10.06
N PHE A 71 0.01 6.87 -9.53
CA PHE A 71 -0.02 6.11 -8.29
C PHE A 71 0.86 4.86 -8.40
N THR A 72 1.72 4.62 -7.42
CA THR A 72 2.43 3.35 -7.34
C THR A 72 1.47 2.29 -6.81
N SER A 73 1.00 1.42 -7.68
CA SER A 73 0.13 0.31 -7.28
C SER A 73 0.87 -0.68 -6.40
N ALA A 74 0.21 -1.18 -5.36
CA ALA A 74 0.67 -2.40 -4.69
C ALA A 74 0.82 -3.53 -5.72
N SER A 75 1.83 -4.38 -5.53
CA SER A 75 2.08 -5.51 -6.44
C SER A 75 0.96 -6.55 -6.37
N VAL A 76 0.76 -7.28 -7.47
CA VAL A 76 -0.23 -8.37 -7.51
C VAL A 76 0.02 -9.42 -6.42
N PRO A 77 1.25 -9.90 -6.17
CA PRO A 77 1.51 -10.83 -5.07
C PRO A 77 1.15 -10.26 -3.70
N PHE A 78 1.36 -8.96 -3.48
CA PHE A 78 1.00 -8.33 -2.21
C PHE A 78 -0.53 -8.21 -2.04
N ILE A 79 -1.24 -7.82 -3.08
CA ILE A 79 -2.71 -7.78 -3.10
C ILE A 79 -3.29 -9.18 -2.83
N GLN A 80 -2.70 -10.24 -3.36
CA GLN A 80 -3.14 -11.61 -3.14
C GLN A 80 -3.10 -12.05 -1.67
N ARG A 81 -2.24 -11.47 -0.84
CA ARG A 81 -2.22 -11.74 0.61
C ARG A 81 -3.51 -11.30 1.32
N LEU A 82 -4.29 -10.41 0.70
CA LEU A 82 -5.56 -9.88 1.22
C LEU A 82 -6.79 -10.63 0.69
N ALA A 83 -6.60 -11.70 -0.09
CA ALA A 83 -7.70 -12.42 -0.78
C ALA A 83 -8.73 -13.05 0.17
N ASP A 84 -8.32 -13.40 1.40
CA ASP A 84 -9.21 -13.91 2.44
C ASP A 84 -10.25 -12.89 2.92
N LEU A 85 -10.04 -11.60 2.71
CA LEU A 85 -11.02 -10.55 3.00
C LEU A 85 -12.23 -10.61 2.05
N LYS A 86 -12.15 -11.36 0.95
CA LYS A 86 -13.21 -11.51 -0.07
C LYS A 86 -13.66 -10.18 -0.69
N LEU A 87 -12.78 -9.18 -0.69
CA LEU A 87 -12.97 -7.89 -1.33
C LEU A 87 -12.42 -7.92 -2.76
N ARG A 88 -13.09 -7.22 -3.67
CA ARG A 88 -12.51 -6.99 -5.00
C ARG A 88 -11.48 -5.88 -4.89
N ILE A 89 -10.20 -6.28 -4.95
CA ILE A 89 -9.05 -5.36 -4.96
C ILE A 89 -8.37 -5.50 -6.31
N ILE A 90 -8.24 -4.41 -7.06
CA ILE A 90 -7.58 -4.37 -8.37
C ILE A 90 -6.36 -3.46 -8.34
N SER A 91 -5.45 -3.67 -9.29
CA SER A 91 -4.26 -2.83 -9.46
C SER A 91 -4.63 -1.38 -9.77
N ALA A 92 -3.93 -0.42 -9.18
CA ALA A 92 -4.12 0.99 -9.50
C ALA A 92 -3.68 1.34 -10.94
N ASN A 93 -2.90 0.50 -11.58
CA ASN A 93 -2.44 0.70 -12.97
C ASN A 93 -3.58 0.63 -14.00
N VAL A 94 -4.74 0.08 -13.62
CA VAL A 94 -5.91 -0.03 -14.50
C VAL A 94 -7.04 0.93 -14.10
N LEU A 95 -6.77 1.88 -13.19
CA LEU A 95 -7.76 2.87 -12.77
C LEU A 95 -8.30 3.67 -13.95
N ALA A 96 -9.64 3.75 -13.99
CA ALA A 96 -10.33 4.74 -14.80
C ALA A 96 -10.88 5.83 -13.89
N THR A 97 -11.06 7.03 -14.42
CA THR A 97 -11.74 8.14 -13.73
C THR A 97 -12.89 8.65 -14.57
N THR A 98 -13.95 9.13 -13.92
CA THR A 98 -15.09 9.74 -14.59
C THR A 98 -15.24 11.20 -14.25
N PRO A 99 -15.39 12.09 -15.27
CA PRO A 99 -15.76 13.47 -15.05
C PRO A 99 -17.16 13.59 -14.40
N PRO A 100 -17.47 14.70 -13.71
CA PRO A 100 -16.60 15.85 -13.48
C PRO A 100 -15.67 15.72 -12.27
N ASP A 101 -15.84 14.68 -11.45
CA ASP A 101 -15.27 14.61 -10.11
C ASP A 101 -13.99 13.76 -10.06
N ASN A 102 -13.52 13.25 -11.20
CA ASN A 102 -12.41 12.28 -11.28
C ASN A 102 -12.61 11.08 -10.33
N THR A 103 -13.85 10.64 -10.18
CA THR A 103 -14.18 9.46 -9.35
C THR A 103 -13.49 8.23 -9.91
N ALA A 104 -12.74 7.54 -9.05
CA ALA A 104 -12.11 6.27 -9.42
C ALA A 104 -13.19 5.19 -9.66
N ILE A 105 -13.08 4.51 -10.79
CA ILE A 105 -14.04 3.49 -11.24
C ILE A 105 -13.29 2.21 -11.60
N ASP A 106 -13.85 1.10 -11.18
CA ASP A 106 -13.47 -0.22 -11.67
C ASP A 106 -13.83 -0.33 -13.16
N PRO A 107 -12.86 -0.52 -14.06
CA PRO A 107 -13.14 -0.51 -15.49
C PRO A 107 -14.01 -1.70 -15.96
N ASP A 108 -13.95 -2.83 -15.24
CA ASP A 108 -14.72 -4.03 -15.60
C ASP A 108 -16.19 -3.93 -15.11
N LEU A 109 -16.36 -3.58 -13.83
CA LEU A 109 -17.68 -3.56 -13.18
C LEU A 109 -18.40 -2.23 -13.32
N ARG A 110 -17.73 -1.17 -13.71
CA ARG A 110 -18.26 0.20 -13.81
C ARG A 110 -18.83 0.73 -12.49
N VAL A 111 -18.26 0.27 -11.37
CA VAL A 111 -18.64 0.71 -10.01
C VAL A 111 -17.59 1.63 -9.41
N PRO A 112 -18.01 2.56 -8.51
CA PRO A 112 -17.08 3.40 -7.79
C PRO A 112 -16.11 2.59 -6.93
N MET A 113 -14.90 3.11 -6.77
CA MET A 113 -13.83 2.45 -6.03
C MET A 113 -13.41 3.23 -4.80
N PHE A 114 -13.03 2.50 -3.75
CA PHE A 114 -12.15 3.04 -2.73
C PHE A 114 -10.71 3.06 -3.24
N VAL A 115 -10.05 4.19 -3.10
CA VAL A 115 -8.60 4.33 -3.29
C VAL A 115 -7.96 4.40 -1.92
N ILE A 116 -7.20 3.39 -1.54
CA ILE A 116 -6.47 3.33 -0.29
C ILE A 116 -5.00 3.69 -0.59
N GLN A 117 -4.44 4.62 0.17
CA GLN A 117 -3.08 5.12 0.01
C GLN A 117 -2.31 4.93 1.31
N VAL A 118 -1.23 4.17 1.29
CA VAL A 118 -0.21 4.22 2.34
C VAL A 118 0.85 5.21 1.87
N ARG A 119 0.85 6.41 2.45
CA ARG A 119 1.63 7.56 1.96
C ARG A 119 3.04 7.58 2.49
N THR A 120 3.19 7.39 3.80
CA THR A 120 4.49 7.35 4.47
C THR A 120 4.57 6.16 5.40
N MET A 121 5.77 5.70 5.63
CA MET A 121 6.09 4.64 6.57
C MET A 121 7.42 4.96 7.24
N LYS A 122 7.43 4.94 8.57
CA LYS A 122 8.64 5.14 9.37
C LYS A 122 8.75 4.04 10.41
N GLN A 123 9.82 3.29 10.38
CA GLN A 123 10.13 2.36 11.45
C GLN A 123 10.70 3.14 12.64
N THR A 124 10.05 3.07 13.80
CA THR A 124 10.44 3.78 15.02
C THR A 124 11.17 2.88 16.01
N SER A 125 11.02 1.56 15.87
CA SER A 125 11.79 0.55 16.59
C SER A 125 11.85 -0.75 15.78
N GLY A 126 12.57 -1.76 16.24
CA GLY A 126 12.64 -3.06 15.58
C GLY A 126 11.27 -3.74 15.36
N THR A 127 10.25 -3.34 16.14
CA THR A 127 8.92 -3.96 16.10
C THR A 127 7.79 -2.97 15.88
N THR A 128 8.07 -1.68 15.68
CA THR A 128 7.05 -0.63 15.60
C THR A 128 7.27 0.23 14.36
N TRP A 129 6.17 0.49 13.66
CA TRP A 129 6.08 1.37 12.49
C TRP A 129 5.00 2.43 12.69
N GLU A 130 5.28 3.62 12.21
CA GLU A 130 4.32 4.71 12.09
C GLU A 130 4.02 4.93 10.61
N TYR A 131 2.73 5.09 10.30
CA TYR A 131 2.25 5.30 8.94
C TYR A 131 1.38 6.55 8.86
N GLU A 132 1.38 7.16 7.69
CA GLU A 132 0.32 8.02 7.25
C GLU A 132 -0.43 7.29 6.12
N ALA A 133 -1.73 7.08 6.30
CA ALA A 133 -2.56 6.46 5.30
C ALA A 133 -3.87 7.22 5.10
N ALA A 134 -4.39 7.13 3.89
CA ALA A 134 -5.63 7.77 3.49
C ALA A 134 -6.52 6.78 2.75
N TRP A 135 -7.81 7.06 2.75
CA TRP A 135 -8.75 6.48 1.81
C TRP A 135 -9.59 7.57 1.18
N SER A 136 -10.05 7.33 -0.04
CA SER A 136 -11.03 8.16 -0.71
C SER A 136 -12.08 7.31 -1.43
N TYR A 137 -13.31 7.80 -1.49
CA TYR A 137 -14.42 7.23 -2.24
C TYR A 137 -15.30 8.35 -2.80
N LYS A 138 -15.34 8.49 -4.12
CA LYS A 138 -15.96 9.65 -4.77
C LYS A 138 -15.34 10.96 -4.22
N LYS A 139 -16.16 11.84 -3.65
CA LYS A 139 -15.73 13.12 -3.05
C LYS A 139 -15.38 13.03 -1.57
N THR A 140 -15.58 11.87 -0.96
CA THR A 140 -15.35 11.66 0.48
C THR A 140 -13.97 11.08 0.70
N PHE A 141 -13.24 11.59 1.67
CA PHE A 141 -11.91 11.09 2.01
C PHE A 141 -11.58 11.30 3.48
N GLN A 142 -10.60 10.54 3.97
CA GLN A 142 -9.99 10.73 5.28
C GLN A 142 -8.52 10.32 5.23
N ARG A 143 -7.67 11.10 5.86
CA ARG A 143 -6.24 10.85 6.05
C ARG A 143 -5.92 10.88 7.53
N ARG A 144 -5.18 9.89 8.01
CA ARG A 144 -4.82 9.79 9.42
C ARG A 144 -3.49 9.09 9.63
N THR A 145 -2.94 9.23 10.81
CA THR A 145 -1.78 8.44 11.24
C THR A 145 -2.21 7.09 11.80
N TRP A 146 -1.28 6.14 11.77
CA TRP A 146 -1.45 4.80 12.30
C TRP A 146 -0.17 4.34 12.96
N LYS A 147 -0.31 3.54 14.00
CA LYS A 147 0.80 2.85 14.64
C LYS A 147 0.59 1.35 14.51
N VAL A 148 1.60 0.65 14.04
CA VAL A 148 1.59 -0.81 13.87
C VAL A 148 2.74 -1.40 14.64
N THR A 149 2.43 -2.33 15.54
CA THR A 149 3.41 -2.97 16.41
C THR A 149 3.34 -4.49 16.24
N SER A 150 4.50 -5.12 16.06
CA SER A 150 4.63 -6.57 16.10
C SER A 150 4.93 -7.03 17.53
N ASP A 151 4.15 -7.96 18.04
CA ASP A 151 4.36 -8.59 19.33
C ASP A 151 4.20 -10.11 19.19
N ASN A 152 5.29 -10.84 19.35
CA ASN A 152 5.31 -12.32 19.31
C ASN A 152 4.58 -12.93 18.09
N GLY A 153 4.78 -12.34 16.91
CA GLY A 153 4.15 -12.78 15.65
C GLY A 153 2.72 -12.29 15.44
N SER A 154 2.14 -11.57 16.40
CA SER A 154 0.87 -10.87 16.27
C SER A 154 1.08 -9.40 15.90
N TRP A 155 0.11 -8.82 15.21
CA TRP A 155 0.14 -7.42 14.80
C TRP A 155 -0.94 -6.64 15.52
N LYS A 156 -0.55 -5.57 16.20
CA LYS A 156 -1.47 -4.58 16.78
C LYS A 156 -1.47 -3.34 15.90
N VAL A 157 -2.66 -2.92 15.45
CA VAL A 157 -2.85 -1.72 14.63
C VAL A 157 -3.67 -0.73 15.44
N GLU A 158 -3.15 0.47 15.60
CA GLU A 158 -3.79 1.54 16.37
C GLU A 158 -3.99 2.77 15.46
N ALA A 159 -5.24 3.21 15.36
CA ALA A 159 -5.58 4.41 14.65
C ALA A 159 -5.16 5.65 15.46
N GLY A 160 -4.36 6.51 14.84
CA GLY A 160 -3.98 7.81 15.39
C GLY A 160 -4.95 8.93 14.98
N PRO A 161 -4.57 10.19 15.19
CA PRO A 161 -5.40 11.33 14.84
C PRO A 161 -5.69 11.43 13.34
N VAL A 162 -6.86 11.96 13.01
CA VAL A 162 -7.19 12.40 11.66
C VAL A 162 -6.40 13.66 11.35
N LEU A 163 -5.68 13.65 10.23
CA LEU A 163 -4.88 14.77 9.76
C LEU A 163 -5.67 15.68 8.82
N ASP A 164 -6.56 15.07 8.02
CA ASP A 164 -7.35 15.77 6.99
C ASP A 164 -8.52 14.89 6.56
N GLY A 165 -9.59 15.50 6.04
CA GLY A 165 -10.71 14.77 5.51
C GLY A 165 -12.05 15.49 5.67
N ASN A 166 -13.02 15.03 4.90
CA ASN A 166 -14.41 15.50 4.95
C ASN A 166 -15.39 14.39 5.38
N TRP A 167 -14.89 13.23 5.77
CA TRP A 167 -15.72 12.19 6.37
C TRP A 167 -15.92 12.47 7.85
N GLN A 168 -17.21 12.65 8.21
CA GLN A 168 -17.67 12.83 9.61
C GLN A 168 -18.58 11.64 9.94
N GLY A 169 -17.91 10.48 10.12
CA GLY A 169 -18.59 9.23 10.44
C GLY A 169 -19.09 9.14 11.86
#